data_8978ebd63e7c4b945392d70f361cef67
#
_entry.id   8978ebd63e7c4b945392d70f361cef67
#
_cell.length_a   1.000
_cell.length_b   1.000
_cell.length_c   1.000
_cell.angle_alpha   90.00
_cell.angle_beta   90.00
_cell.angle_gamma   90.00
#
_symmetry.space_group_name_H-M   'P 1'
#
loop_
_entity.id
_entity.type
_entity.pdbx_description
1 polymer ?
#
loop_
_entity_poly.entity_id
_entity_poly.type
_entity_poly.pdbx_seq_one_letter_code
_entity_poly.pdbx_strand_id
1 'polypeptide(L)'
;MCFSYCPRRIRNMLSNKSLTPTRGFMFQGIRELRGSRGKTALIITTVLLITTMVTLLSSLSAGLSFQSASALEYKVGSNQHLVLNDAGGTVSLSTGSLSDAQAREVESHDGEVVTMARSKDSDGQSFIAMSDNGNKPSEELYLEHQPIHWMSTEEVEKLPGSSTFGVVSSDAEPIAGTVMLKGKEALNASASYKGEQSSLNLMIVLLYVISALVLGAFFTVWTMQRLRGVAITVALGGSRSSILTDAVGQALVVLIVGISAGTLLTVGVGGFLEGIPMDVSTHTTLIPAAILLLAGLLGAGLSIIPVMKVDPRKAMNS
;
A
#
# COMPACT_ATOMS: atom_id res chain seq x y z
N MET A 1 35.33 -61.00 -38.42
CA MET A 1 34.97 -61.67 -37.20
C MET A 1 35.59 -60.94 -36.03
N CYS A 2 34.77 -60.29 -35.22
CA CYS A 2 34.92 -59.95 -33.80
C CYS A 2 33.95 -58.84 -33.44
N PHE A 3 32.67 -59.18 -33.38
CA PHE A 3 31.65 -58.44 -32.69
C PHE A 3 31.13 -59.38 -31.58
N SER A 4 31.52 -59.12 -30.34
CA SER A 4 30.78 -59.56 -29.15
C SER A 4 31.64 -59.34 -27.93
N TYR A 5 31.48 -58.23 -27.25
CA TYR A 5 31.56 -58.12 -25.80
C TYR A 5 31.25 -56.66 -25.40
N CYS A 6 29.98 -56.33 -25.29
CA CYS A 6 29.57 -55.11 -24.60
C CYS A 6 28.83 -55.54 -23.33
N PRO A 7 29.35 -55.28 -22.13
CA PRO A 7 28.74 -55.73 -20.90
C PRO A 7 27.40 -55.06 -20.65
N ARG A 8 26.38 -55.89 -20.43
CA ARG A 8 24.97 -55.52 -20.10
C ARG A 8 24.81 -54.50 -18.96
N ARG A 9 25.88 -54.15 -18.26
CA ARG A 9 25.84 -53.22 -17.11
C ARG A 9 25.69 -51.75 -17.49
N ILE A 10 26.07 -51.33 -18.70
CA ILE A 10 25.99 -49.94 -19.15
C ILE A 10 24.58 -49.59 -19.64
N ARG A 11 23.83 -50.57 -20.17
CA ARG A 11 22.48 -50.34 -20.70
C ARG A 11 21.42 -50.11 -19.60
N ASN A 12 21.62 -50.61 -18.38
CA ASN A 12 20.74 -50.41 -17.24
C ASN A 12 21.01 -49.10 -16.45
N MET A 13 22.14 -48.43 -16.72
CA MET A 13 22.40 -47.09 -16.15
C MET A 13 21.76 -45.96 -16.92
N LEU A 14 21.36 -46.18 -18.17
CA LEU A 14 20.74 -45.16 -19.03
C LEU A 14 19.22 -45.24 -19.06
N SER A 15 18.62 -46.29 -18.49
CA SER A 15 17.16 -46.51 -18.54
C SER A 15 16.38 -46.07 -17.31
N ASN A 16 17.04 -45.56 -16.26
CA ASN A 16 16.32 -45.20 -15.03
C ASN A 16 16.76 -43.85 -14.44
N LYS A 17 16.64 -42.81 -15.24
CA LYS A 17 16.55 -41.42 -14.73
C LYS A 17 15.64 -40.60 -15.63
N SER A 18 14.36 -40.81 -15.52
CA SER A 18 13.40 -39.74 -15.72
C SER A 18 13.63 -38.71 -14.61
N LEU A 19 14.72 -37.94 -14.72
CA LEU A 19 14.97 -36.77 -13.92
C LEU A 19 13.92 -35.73 -14.34
N THR A 20 12.88 -35.57 -13.52
CA THR A 20 12.03 -34.41 -13.53
C THR A 20 12.92 -33.18 -13.35
N PRO A 21 13.00 -32.29 -14.33
CA PRO A 21 14.00 -31.20 -14.34
C PRO A 21 13.72 -30.10 -13.32
N THR A 22 12.61 -30.16 -12.59
CA THR A 22 12.14 -29.06 -11.75
C THR A 22 12.72 -29.01 -10.33
N ARG A 23 13.26 -30.11 -9.79
CA ARG A 23 13.78 -30.12 -8.41
C ARG A 23 15.26 -29.75 -8.27
N GLY A 24 16.07 -29.83 -9.34
CA GLY A 24 17.52 -29.58 -9.29
C GLY A 24 17.90 -28.09 -9.37
N PHE A 25 17.15 -27.28 -10.09
CA PHE A 25 17.49 -25.89 -10.38
C PHE A 25 17.24 -24.93 -9.22
N MET A 26 16.16 -25.10 -8.47
CA MET A 26 15.86 -24.26 -7.31
C MET A 26 16.92 -24.39 -6.19
N PHE A 27 17.57 -25.55 -6.08
CA PHE A 27 18.67 -25.79 -5.13
C PHE A 27 19.99 -25.13 -5.55
N GLN A 28 20.22 -24.94 -6.84
CA GLN A 28 21.43 -24.28 -7.35
C GLN A 28 21.42 -22.77 -7.08
N GLY A 29 20.27 -22.12 -7.25
CA GLY A 29 20.08 -20.69 -6.96
C GLY A 29 20.33 -20.33 -5.49
N ILE A 30 19.81 -21.11 -4.55
CA ILE A 30 20.01 -20.90 -3.10
C ILE A 30 21.48 -21.12 -2.71
N ARG A 31 22.18 -22.04 -3.36
CA ARG A 31 23.60 -22.32 -3.09
C ARG A 31 24.51 -21.19 -3.59
N GLU A 32 24.15 -20.54 -4.70
CA GLU A 32 24.85 -19.36 -5.23
C GLU A 32 24.64 -18.12 -4.35
N LEU A 33 23.45 -17.91 -3.78
CA LEU A 33 23.19 -16.84 -2.80
C LEU A 33 24.14 -16.94 -1.59
N ARG A 34 24.47 -18.18 -1.17
CA ARG A 34 25.47 -18.42 -0.11
C ARG A 34 26.90 -18.12 -0.56
N GLY A 35 27.22 -18.22 -1.83
CA GLY A 35 28.57 -17.95 -2.38
C GLY A 35 28.89 -16.45 -2.49
N SER A 36 27.87 -15.59 -2.65
CA SER A 36 28.01 -14.13 -2.79
C SER A 36 27.37 -13.35 -1.62
N ARG A 37 27.63 -13.79 -0.39
CA ARG A 37 26.96 -13.29 0.83
C ARG A 37 26.91 -11.77 0.95
N GLY A 38 28.00 -11.06 0.63
CA GLY A 38 28.06 -9.59 0.75
C GLY A 38 27.12 -8.88 -0.21
N LYS A 39 27.03 -9.33 -1.46
CA LYS A 39 26.15 -8.74 -2.48
C LYS A 39 24.69 -9.03 -2.16
N THR A 40 24.37 -10.27 -1.79
CA THR A 40 23.01 -10.66 -1.40
C THR A 40 22.55 -9.90 -0.16
N ALA A 41 23.40 -9.75 0.84
CA ALA A 41 23.11 -8.98 2.05
C ALA A 41 22.82 -7.51 1.72
N LEU A 42 23.61 -6.89 0.83
CA LEU A 42 23.38 -5.51 0.41
C LEU A 42 22.01 -5.33 -0.25
N ILE A 43 21.61 -6.24 -1.14
CA ILE A 43 20.29 -6.16 -1.79
C ILE A 43 19.17 -6.38 -0.77
N ILE A 44 19.28 -7.37 0.10
CA ILE A 44 18.29 -7.63 1.16
C ILE A 44 18.16 -6.40 2.07
N THR A 45 19.28 -5.79 2.48
CA THR A 45 19.27 -4.57 3.30
C THR A 45 18.59 -3.42 2.58
N THR A 46 18.85 -3.24 1.29
CA THR A 46 18.18 -2.19 0.48
C THR A 46 16.69 -2.44 0.38
N VAL A 47 16.27 -3.67 0.08
CA VAL A 47 14.84 -4.06 0.03
C VAL A 47 14.18 -3.83 1.40
N LEU A 48 14.85 -4.24 2.48
CA LEU A 48 14.40 -4.04 3.86
C LEU A 48 14.15 -2.54 4.14
N LEU A 49 15.14 -1.68 3.87
CA LEU A 49 15.03 -0.24 4.11
C LEU A 49 13.91 0.40 3.28
N ILE A 50 13.81 0.07 2.00
CA ILE A 50 12.74 0.54 1.13
C ILE A 50 11.38 0.10 1.68
N THR A 51 11.22 -1.18 2.03
CA THR A 51 9.96 -1.71 2.56
C THR A 51 9.60 -1.01 3.87
N THR A 52 10.55 -0.88 4.80
CA THR A 52 10.32 -0.17 6.06
C THR A 52 9.84 1.26 5.80
N MET A 53 10.48 1.98 4.89
CA MET A 53 10.12 3.37 4.59
C MET A 53 8.72 3.49 3.97
N VAL A 54 8.38 2.61 3.02
CA VAL A 54 7.05 2.58 2.37
C VAL A 54 5.96 2.21 3.37
N THR A 55 6.18 1.19 4.18
CA THR A 55 5.19 0.72 5.17
C THR A 55 5.02 1.70 6.32
N LEU A 56 6.09 2.33 6.80
CA LEU A 56 6.00 3.40 7.80
C LEU A 56 5.19 4.60 7.29
N LEU A 57 5.49 5.06 6.06
CA LEU A 57 4.75 6.19 5.47
C LEU A 57 3.29 5.83 5.21
N SER A 58 3.00 4.60 4.79
CA SER A 58 1.64 4.11 4.62
C SER A 58 0.86 4.05 5.94
N SER A 59 1.50 3.55 7.00
CA SER A 59 0.90 3.49 8.35
C SER A 59 0.68 4.88 8.95
N LEU A 60 1.62 5.80 8.74
CA LEU A 60 1.48 7.21 9.15
C LEU A 60 0.34 7.89 8.39
N SER A 61 0.25 7.67 7.06
CA SER A 61 -0.83 8.21 6.24
C SER A 61 -2.21 7.73 6.70
N ALA A 62 -2.32 6.47 7.08
CA ALA A 62 -3.57 5.92 7.61
C ALA A 62 -3.92 6.48 8.99
N GLY A 63 -2.95 6.61 9.89
CA GLY A 63 -3.17 7.21 11.22
C GLY A 63 -3.55 8.69 11.14
N LEU A 64 -2.91 9.46 10.27
CA LEU A 64 -3.31 10.86 10.01
C LEU A 64 -4.69 10.95 9.38
N SER A 65 -5.03 10.02 8.45
CA SER A 65 -6.38 9.93 7.89
C SER A 65 -7.43 9.72 8.98
N PHE A 66 -7.18 8.82 9.92
CA PHE A 66 -8.04 8.57 11.06
C PHE A 66 -8.23 9.84 11.91
N GLN A 67 -7.16 10.53 12.26
CA GLN A 67 -7.24 11.79 13.03
C GLN A 67 -7.90 12.94 12.27
N SER A 68 -7.82 12.94 10.96
CA SER A 68 -8.39 14.02 10.15
C SER A 68 -9.87 13.85 9.83
N ALA A 69 -10.40 12.61 9.79
CA ALA A 69 -11.72 12.37 9.23
C ALA A 69 -12.49 11.16 9.80
N SER A 70 -12.03 10.50 10.88
CA SER A 70 -12.71 9.31 11.40
C SER A 70 -14.15 9.56 11.84
N ALA A 71 -14.44 10.73 12.40
CA ALA A 71 -15.80 11.10 12.78
C ALA A 71 -16.72 11.27 11.55
N LEU A 72 -16.18 11.81 10.47
CA LEU A 72 -16.92 11.96 9.21
C LEU A 72 -17.14 10.61 8.54
N GLU A 73 -16.13 9.74 8.55
CA GLU A 73 -16.23 8.37 8.03
C GLU A 73 -17.27 7.55 8.81
N TYR A 74 -17.32 7.71 10.13
CA TYR A 74 -18.32 7.08 11.00
C TYR A 74 -19.75 7.54 10.65
N LYS A 75 -19.95 8.85 10.47
CA LYS A 75 -21.28 9.42 10.18
C LYS A 75 -21.76 9.10 8.77
N VAL A 76 -20.89 9.22 7.76
CA VAL A 76 -21.28 9.01 6.36
C VAL A 76 -21.35 7.53 5.99
N GLY A 77 -20.52 6.69 6.62
CA GLY A 77 -20.51 5.25 6.32
C GLY A 77 -20.21 4.94 4.84
N SER A 78 -20.43 3.69 4.44
CA SER A 78 -20.14 3.24 3.05
C SER A 78 -21.30 3.46 2.07
N ASN A 79 -22.53 3.56 2.57
CA ASN A 79 -23.78 3.60 1.78
C ASN A 79 -24.57 4.90 1.95
N GLN A 80 -23.91 5.97 2.36
CA GLN A 80 -24.55 7.26 2.60
C GLN A 80 -23.81 8.37 1.86
N HIS A 81 -24.50 9.49 1.65
CA HIS A 81 -23.96 10.71 1.10
C HIS A 81 -23.88 11.79 2.17
N LEU A 82 -22.78 12.50 2.20
CA LEU A 82 -22.64 13.77 2.91
C LEU A 82 -23.32 14.87 2.10
N VAL A 83 -24.23 15.58 2.70
CA VAL A 83 -24.97 16.69 2.07
C VAL A 83 -24.47 18.01 2.64
N LEU A 84 -23.97 18.87 1.76
CA LEU A 84 -23.48 20.20 2.09
C LEU A 84 -24.14 21.24 1.20
N ASN A 85 -24.31 22.44 1.70
CA ASN A 85 -24.81 23.55 0.90
C ASN A 85 -23.84 23.89 -0.23
N ASP A 86 -24.33 24.07 -1.46
CA ASP A 86 -23.55 24.57 -2.59
C ASP A 86 -23.45 26.09 -2.54
N ALA A 87 -22.40 26.59 -1.93
CA ALA A 87 -22.12 28.01 -1.85
C ALA A 87 -21.43 28.60 -3.13
N GLY A 88 -21.36 27.82 -4.21
CA GLY A 88 -20.73 28.24 -5.48
C GLY A 88 -19.20 28.29 -5.44
N GLY A 89 -18.56 27.50 -4.58
CA GLY A 89 -17.10 27.47 -4.42
C GLY A 89 -16.57 26.10 -3.98
N THR A 90 -15.43 26.09 -3.29
CA THR A 90 -14.92 24.86 -2.68
C THR A 90 -15.81 24.47 -1.51
N VAL A 91 -16.52 23.36 -1.66
CA VAL A 91 -17.40 22.83 -0.62
C VAL A 91 -16.55 22.20 0.48
N SER A 92 -16.76 22.66 1.72
CA SER A 92 -16.11 22.10 2.91
C SER A 92 -17.09 22.10 4.09
N LEU A 93 -16.81 21.32 5.11
CA LEU A 93 -17.60 21.26 6.34
C LEU A 93 -17.78 22.64 7.02
N SER A 94 -16.79 23.54 6.86
CA SER A 94 -16.82 24.87 7.47
C SER A 94 -17.58 25.92 6.66
N THR A 95 -17.73 25.72 5.34
CA THR A 95 -18.37 26.71 4.44
C THR A 95 -19.71 26.24 3.88
N GLY A 96 -19.96 24.94 3.93
CA GLY A 96 -21.14 24.30 3.36
C GLY A 96 -22.26 24.02 4.38
N SER A 97 -22.48 24.93 5.37
CA SER A 97 -23.58 24.76 6.33
C SER A 97 -24.93 24.81 5.62
N LEU A 98 -25.78 23.85 5.94
CA LEU A 98 -27.15 23.77 5.41
C LEU A 98 -28.02 24.92 5.94
N SER A 99 -28.90 25.41 5.09
CA SER A 99 -30.00 26.26 5.53
C SER A 99 -31.11 25.43 6.19
N ASP A 100 -31.99 26.10 6.97
CA ASP A 100 -33.13 25.42 7.64
C ASP A 100 -34.06 24.70 6.66
N ALA A 101 -34.19 25.23 5.42
CA ALA A 101 -34.98 24.58 4.38
C ALA A 101 -34.32 23.30 3.87
N GLN A 102 -33.03 23.34 3.63
CA GLN A 102 -32.26 22.15 3.20
C GLN A 102 -32.16 21.09 4.31
N ALA A 103 -32.01 21.50 5.58
CA ALA A 103 -32.03 20.60 6.72
C ALA A 103 -33.35 19.82 6.81
N ARG A 104 -34.51 20.52 6.67
CA ARG A 104 -35.82 19.87 6.62
C ARG A 104 -35.99 18.93 5.43
N GLU A 105 -35.40 19.25 4.30
CA GLU A 105 -35.43 18.39 3.13
C GLU A 105 -34.58 17.13 3.34
N VAL A 106 -33.41 17.23 4.00
CA VAL A 106 -32.61 16.07 4.44
C VAL A 106 -33.44 15.15 5.35
N GLU A 107 -34.14 15.73 6.36
CA GLU A 107 -35.02 14.97 7.26
C GLU A 107 -36.18 14.30 6.53
N SER A 108 -36.74 14.94 5.52
CA SER A 108 -37.83 14.38 4.70
C SER A 108 -37.40 13.14 3.90
N HIS A 109 -36.13 12.98 3.64
CA HIS A 109 -35.53 11.82 2.99
C HIS A 109 -35.00 10.78 4.00
N ASP A 110 -35.50 10.78 5.22
CA ASP A 110 -35.04 9.90 6.31
C ASP A 110 -33.54 10.07 6.60
N GLY A 111 -33.01 11.25 6.34
CA GLY A 111 -31.61 11.62 6.56
C GLY A 111 -31.37 12.19 7.96
N GLU A 112 -30.13 12.14 8.39
CA GLU A 112 -29.66 12.69 9.65
C GLU A 112 -29.08 14.09 9.43
N VAL A 113 -29.55 15.08 10.19
CA VAL A 113 -28.92 16.40 10.26
C VAL A 113 -27.97 16.44 11.44
N VAL A 114 -26.70 16.70 11.15
CA VAL A 114 -25.62 16.74 12.13
C VAL A 114 -25.15 18.17 12.31
N THR A 115 -25.17 18.66 13.54
CA THR A 115 -24.63 19.97 13.91
C THR A 115 -23.23 19.78 14.50
N MET A 116 -22.28 20.61 14.09
CA MET A 116 -20.92 20.64 14.61
C MET A 116 -20.47 22.06 14.95
N ALA A 117 -19.61 22.18 15.96
CA ALA A 117 -18.98 23.44 16.32
C ALA A 117 -17.55 23.21 16.84
N ARG A 118 -16.64 24.15 16.55
CA ARG A 118 -15.29 24.12 17.14
C ARG A 118 -15.29 24.88 18.44
N SER A 119 -14.76 24.28 19.50
CA SER A 119 -14.72 24.87 20.83
C SER A 119 -13.42 24.54 21.56
N LYS A 120 -13.27 25.10 22.77
CA LYS A 120 -12.17 24.78 23.69
C LYS A 120 -12.74 24.38 25.02
N ASP A 121 -12.08 23.43 25.67
CA ASP A 121 -12.43 23.04 27.03
C ASP A 121 -11.91 24.06 28.07
N SER A 122 -12.14 23.78 29.35
CA SER A 122 -11.66 24.60 30.47
C SER A 122 -10.14 24.71 30.57
N ASP A 123 -9.41 23.74 30.01
CA ASP A 123 -7.95 23.67 29.99
C ASP A 123 -7.35 24.30 28.74
N GLY A 124 -8.22 24.84 27.86
CA GLY A 124 -7.84 25.52 26.61
C GLY A 124 -7.53 24.56 25.45
N GLN A 125 -7.79 23.26 25.60
CA GLN A 125 -7.62 22.27 24.53
C GLN A 125 -8.78 22.38 23.53
N SER A 126 -8.44 22.35 22.25
CA SER A 126 -9.43 22.42 21.18
C SER A 126 -10.12 21.07 20.97
N PHE A 127 -11.42 21.09 20.81
CA PHE A 127 -12.25 19.95 20.45
C PHE A 127 -13.34 20.35 19.46
N ILE A 128 -13.92 19.36 18.81
CA ILE A 128 -15.10 19.56 17.96
C ILE A 128 -16.30 18.96 18.68
N ALA A 129 -17.28 19.81 18.99
CA ALA A 129 -18.58 19.36 19.44
C ALA A 129 -19.37 18.86 18.23
N MET A 130 -19.99 17.70 18.34
CA MET A 130 -20.84 17.12 17.29
C MET A 130 -22.13 16.59 17.91
N SER A 131 -23.25 16.82 17.22
CA SER A 131 -24.56 16.40 17.73
C SER A 131 -24.66 14.87 17.82
N ASP A 132 -25.10 14.41 18.99
CA ASP A 132 -25.42 13.02 19.26
C ASP A 132 -26.90 12.77 19.01
N ASN A 133 -27.23 12.03 17.97
CA ASN A 133 -28.59 11.63 17.64
C ASN A 133 -28.92 10.22 18.18
N GLY A 134 -28.29 9.83 19.29
CA GLY A 134 -28.52 8.56 19.99
C GLY A 134 -27.61 7.42 19.55
N ASN A 135 -26.64 7.69 18.69
CA ASN A 135 -25.70 6.68 18.18
C ASN A 135 -24.25 7.10 18.44
N LYS A 136 -23.86 7.07 19.71
CA LYS A 136 -22.51 7.41 20.14
C LYS A 136 -21.56 6.24 19.90
N PRO A 137 -20.43 6.44 19.19
CA PRO A 137 -19.40 5.40 19.02
C PRO A 137 -18.73 5.07 20.36
N SER A 138 -18.25 3.84 20.49
CA SER A 138 -17.46 3.40 21.64
C SER A 138 -16.00 3.84 21.59
N GLU A 139 -15.53 4.20 20.40
CA GLU A 139 -14.16 4.64 20.14
C GLU A 139 -14.10 6.18 20.12
N GLU A 140 -12.94 6.72 20.50
CA GLU A 140 -12.66 8.14 20.37
C GLU A 140 -12.42 8.47 18.90
N LEU A 141 -13.26 9.33 18.34
CA LEU A 141 -13.18 9.78 16.96
C LEU A 141 -12.62 11.18 16.87
N TYR A 142 -12.06 11.49 15.71
CA TYR A 142 -11.38 12.74 15.45
C TYR A 142 -11.88 13.38 14.16
N LEU A 143 -11.83 14.71 14.12
CA LEU A 143 -12.00 15.49 12.91
C LEU A 143 -11.01 16.67 12.96
N GLU A 144 -10.27 16.87 11.86
CA GLU A 144 -9.26 17.94 11.77
C GLU A 144 -8.24 17.89 12.94
N HIS A 145 -7.80 16.69 13.34
CA HIS A 145 -6.90 16.39 14.47
C HIS A 145 -7.43 16.80 15.86
N GLN A 146 -8.72 17.04 15.98
CA GLN A 146 -9.37 17.38 17.24
C GLN A 146 -10.28 16.24 17.68
N PRO A 147 -10.31 15.89 18.96
CA PRO A 147 -11.23 14.90 19.49
C PRO A 147 -12.67 15.36 19.36
N ILE A 148 -13.60 14.43 19.16
CA ILE A 148 -15.01 14.71 19.08
C ILE A 148 -15.65 14.59 20.47
N HIS A 149 -16.31 15.67 20.91
CA HIS A 149 -17.19 15.67 22.05
C HIS A 149 -18.64 15.57 21.58
N TRP A 150 -19.28 14.45 21.87
CA TRP A 150 -20.67 14.19 21.53
C TRP A 150 -21.59 14.89 22.52
N MET A 151 -22.44 15.77 22.03
CA MET A 151 -23.35 16.63 22.81
C MET A 151 -24.76 16.62 22.21
N SER A 152 -25.75 17.12 22.96
CA SER A 152 -27.06 17.34 22.36
C SER A 152 -27.04 18.43 21.30
N THR A 153 -27.91 18.34 20.30
CA THR A 153 -27.98 19.33 19.20
C THR A 153 -28.15 20.75 19.74
N GLU A 154 -29.01 20.91 20.78
CA GLU A 154 -29.24 22.22 21.41
C GLU A 154 -28.00 22.82 22.11
N GLU A 155 -27.12 21.96 22.63
CA GLU A 155 -25.86 22.41 23.24
C GLU A 155 -24.85 22.83 22.18
N VAL A 156 -24.75 22.05 21.07
CA VAL A 156 -23.83 22.38 19.96
C VAL A 156 -24.25 23.68 19.27
N GLU A 157 -25.54 23.92 19.04
CA GLU A 157 -26.07 25.14 18.43
C GLU A 157 -25.76 26.42 19.22
N LYS A 158 -25.62 26.30 20.56
CA LYS A 158 -25.24 27.44 21.41
C LYS A 158 -23.77 27.80 21.31
N LEU A 159 -22.95 26.94 20.73
CA LEU A 159 -21.53 27.20 20.57
C LEU A 159 -21.29 28.14 19.37
N PRO A 160 -20.32 29.05 19.47
CA PRO A 160 -20.03 30.00 18.39
C PRO A 160 -19.50 29.26 17.14
N GLY A 161 -19.99 29.67 15.97
CA GLY A 161 -19.55 29.09 14.70
C GLY A 161 -20.08 27.67 14.43
N SER A 162 -21.25 27.34 14.98
CA SER A 162 -21.93 26.09 14.67
C SER A 162 -22.28 26.04 13.18
N SER A 163 -22.14 24.86 12.60
CA SER A 163 -22.46 24.54 11.20
C SER A 163 -23.20 23.21 11.13
N THR A 164 -24.06 23.05 10.14
CA THR A 164 -24.88 21.87 9.95
C THR A 164 -24.57 21.20 8.62
N PHE A 165 -24.54 19.89 8.61
CA PHE A 165 -24.47 19.08 7.40
C PHE A 165 -25.47 17.93 7.47
N GLY A 166 -25.84 17.40 6.31
CA GLY A 166 -26.76 16.26 6.23
C GLY A 166 -26.05 14.97 5.90
N VAL A 167 -26.64 13.86 6.34
CA VAL A 167 -26.27 12.52 5.93
C VAL A 167 -27.52 11.81 5.45
N VAL A 168 -27.53 11.37 4.19
CA VAL A 168 -28.69 10.69 3.58
C VAL A 168 -28.27 9.37 2.96
N SER A 169 -29.24 8.49 2.73
CA SER A 169 -29.00 7.23 2.02
C SER A 169 -28.46 7.50 0.60
N SER A 170 -27.68 6.58 0.08
CA SER A 170 -27.14 6.65 -1.30
C SER A 170 -28.22 6.67 -2.38
N ASP A 171 -29.45 6.25 -2.05
CA ASP A 171 -30.59 6.18 -2.97
C ASP A 171 -31.48 7.44 -2.87
N ALA A 172 -31.13 8.41 -2.03
CA ALA A 172 -31.87 9.66 -1.91
C ALA A 172 -31.77 10.51 -3.18
N GLU A 173 -32.88 11.19 -3.52
CA GLU A 173 -32.91 12.14 -4.64
C GLU A 173 -32.03 13.35 -4.34
N PRO A 174 -31.46 13.98 -5.38
CA PRO A 174 -30.66 15.20 -5.21
C PRO A 174 -31.45 16.34 -4.58
N ILE A 175 -30.92 16.90 -3.49
CA ILE A 175 -31.51 18.04 -2.78
C ILE A 175 -31.09 19.33 -3.46
N ALA A 176 -32.04 20.23 -3.73
CA ALA A 176 -31.80 21.46 -4.46
C ALA A 176 -30.83 22.40 -3.74
N GLY A 177 -29.84 22.90 -4.46
CA GLY A 177 -28.81 23.83 -3.89
C GLY A 177 -27.84 23.17 -2.93
N THR A 178 -27.70 21.83 -3.00
CA THR A 178 -26.72 21.09 -2.21
C THR A 178 -25.80 20.26 -3.09
N VAL A 179 -24.65 19.89 -2.54
CA VAL A 179 -23.72 18.92 -3.11
C VAL A 179 -23.77 17.66 -2.26
N MET A 180 -23.98 16.51 -2.91
CA MET A 180 -24.01 15.20 -2.28
C MET A 180 -22.70 14.48 -2.58
N LEU A 181 -21.91 14.24 -1.54
CA LEU A 181 -20.58 13.64 -1.62
C LEU A 181 -20.57 12.25 -0.98
N LYS A 182 -19.86 11.27 -1.57
CA LYS A 182 -19.72 9.94 -0.99
C LYS A 182 -18.28 9.46 -0.92
N GLY A 183 -18.03 8.51 -0.01
CA GLY A 183 -16.72 7.88 0.14
C GLY A 183 -15.60 8.90 0.30
N LYS A 184 -14.55 8.80 -0.49
CA LYS A 184 -13.39 9.71 -0.42
C LYS A 184 -13.73 11.17 -0.70
N GLU A 185 -14.75 11.45 -1.52
CA GLU A 185 -15.18 12.83 -1.80
C GLU A 185 -15.81 13.46 -0.56
N ALA A 186 -16.58 12.69 0.21
CA ALA A 186 -17.13 13.15 1.49
C ALA A 186 -16.00 13.46 2.49
N LEU A 187 -15.00 12.61 2.61
CA LEU A 187 -13.85 12.86 3.49
C LEU A 187 -13.04 14.10 3.06
N ASN A 188 -12.96 14.38 1.76
CA ASN A 188 -12.32 15.59 1.23
C ASN A 188 -13.06 16.91 1.58
N ALA A 189 -14.27 16.84 2.15
CA ALA A 189 -14.93 17.99 2.73
C ALA A 189 -14.22 18.50 4.00
N SER A 190 -13.45 17.67 4.68
CA SER A 190 -12.47 18.09 5.69
C SER A 190 -11.24 18.67 4.98
N ALA A 191 -10.93 19.95 5.22
CA ALA A 191 -9.81 20.64 4.60
C ALA A 191 -8.45 20.01 5.01
N SER A 192 -8.34 19.59 6.28
CA SER A 192 -7.16 18.90 6.81
C SER A 192 -6.92 17.60 6.06
N TYR A 193 -7.92 16.71 6.01
CA TYR A 193 -7.85 15.45 5.30
C TYR A 193 -7.43 15.61 3.83
N LYS A 194 -8.10 16.52 3.11
CA LYS A 194 -7.81 16.77 1.69
C LYS A 194 -6.35 17.20 1.45
N GLY A 195 -5.86 18.14 2.26
CA GLY A 195 -4.50 18.67 2.13
C GLY A 195 -3.44 17.61 2.42
N GLU A 196 -3.60 16.90 3.52
CA GLU A 196 -2.66 15.88 3.98
C GLU A 196 -2.63 14.67 3.06
N GLN A 197 -3.80 14.11 2.74
CA GLN A 197 -3.88 12.92 1.90
C GLN A 197 -3.36 13.17 0.49
N SER A 198 -3.57 14.36 -0.06
CA SER A 198 -3.01 14.71 -1.37
C SER A 198 -1.48 14.71 -1.36
N SER A 199 -0.87 15.28 -0.33
CA SER A 199 0.59 15.34 -0.16
C SER A 199 1.18 13.96 0.14
N LEU A 200 0.59 13.22 1.07
CA LEU A 200 1.07 11.89 1.47
C LEU A 200 0.94 10.87 0.33
N ASN A 201 -0.17 10.87 -0.40
CA ASN A 201 -0.35 10.00 -1.55
C ASN A 201 0.68 10.30 -2.66
N LEU A 202 0.97 11.57 -2.93
CA LEU A 202 2.03 11.94 -3.87
C LEU A 202 3.39 11.40 -3.43
N MET A 203 3.76 11.55 -2.14
CA MET A 203 5.01 11.02 -1.58
C MET A 203 5.07 9.49 -1.68
N ILE A 204 4.00 8.79 -1.35
CA ILE A 204 3.91 7.33 -1.45
C ILE A 204 4.09 6.87 -2.89
N VAL A 205 3.42 7.51 -3.87
CA VAL A 205 3.56 7.18 -5.29
C VAL A 205 4.99 7.42 -5.77
N LEU A 206 5.60 8.56 -5.43
CA LEU A 206 7.00 8.83 -5.76
C LEU A 206 7.94 7.79 -5.16
N LEU A 207 7.69 7.39 -3.91
CA LEU A 207 8.49 6.39 -3.23
C LEU A 207 8.37 5.01 -3.91
N TYR A 208 7.18 4.62 -4.39
CA TYR A 208 7.02 3.39 -5.20
C TYR A 208 7.78 3.47 -6.52
N VAL A 209 7.72 4.62 -7.22
CA VAL A 209 8.46 4.80 -8.49
C VAL A 209 9.97 4.70 -8.26
N ILE A 210 10.50 5.38 -7.25
CA ILE A 210 11.92 5.31 -6.89
C ILE A 210 12.31 3.89 -6.49
N SER A 211 11.48 3.22 -5.69
CA SER A 211 11.70 1.82 -5.28
C SER A 211 11.78 0.88 -6.48
N ALA A 212 10.86 1.02 -7.43
CA ALA A 212 10.86 0.20 -8.65
C ALA A 212 12.13 0.44 -9.50
N LEU A 213 12.57 1.69 -9.63
CA LEU A 213 13.82 2.04 -10.34
C LEU A 213 15.05 1.46 -9.65
N VAL A 214 15.14 1.60 -8.33
CA VAL A 214 16.28 1.08 -7.54
C VAL A 214 16.32 -0.44 -7.62
N LEU A 215 15.20 -1.13 -7.41
CA LEU A 215 15.12 -2.59 -7.51
C LEU A 215 15.46 -3.07 -8.94
N GLY A 216 14.94 -2.40 -9.96
CA GLY A 216 15.25 -2.69 -11.36
C GLY A 216 16.73 -2.54 -11.67
N ALA A 217 17.38 -1.45 -11.21
CA ALA A 217 18.81 -1.23 -11.37
C ALA A 217 19.64 -2.32 -10.67
N PHE A 218 19.30 -2.67 -9.42
CA PHE A 218 19.97 -3.75 -8.70
C PHE A 218 19.89 -5.08 -9.41
N PHE A 219 18.71 -5.48 -9.86
CA PHE A 219 18.54 -6.74 -10.58
C PHE A 219 19.25 -6.72 -11.93
N THR A 220 19.31 -5.57 -12.60
CA THR A 220 20.08 -5.43 -13.85
C THR A 220 21.58 -5.65 -13.61
N VAL A 221 22.16 -4.98 -12.62
CA VAL A 221 23.58 -5.17 -12.26
C VAL A 221 23.83 -6.61 -11.79
N TRP A 222 22.95 -7.20 -11.00
CA TRP A 222 23.05 -8.59 -10.57
C TRP A 222 23.06 -9.55 -11.75
N THR A 223 22.16 -9.36 -12.70
CA THR A 223 22.04 -10.20 -13.90
C THR A 223 23.27 -10.04 -14.80
N MET A 224 23.78 -8.82 -14.98
CA MET A 224 25.00 -8.56 -15.75
C MET A 224 26.24 -9.27 -15.18
N GLN A 225 26.37 -9.33 -13.86
CA GLN A 225 27.50 -10.04 -13.21
C GLN A 225 27.48 -11.55 -13.45
N ARG A 226 26.34 -12.12 -13.83
CA ARG A 226 26.14 -13.56 -14.08
C ARG A 226 26.16 -13.94 -15.57
N LEU A 227 26.36 -12.96 -16.48
CA LEU A 227 26.34 -13.16 -17.94
C LEU A 227 27.24 -14.32 -18.39
N ARG A 228 28.45 -14.42 -17.85
CA ARG A 228 29.38 -15.50 -18.19
C ARG A 228 28.85 -16.89 -17.81
N GLY A 229 28.26 -17.03 -16.62
CA GLY A 229 27.64 -18.28 -16.17
C GLY A 229 26.42 -18.65 -17.03
N VAL A 230 25.58 -17.67 -17.36
CA VAL A 230 24.44 -17.84 -18.26
C VAL A 230 24.88 -18.27 -19.65
N ALA A 231 25.91 -17.63 -20.22
CA ALA A 231 26.46 -18.01 -21.53
C ALA A 231 26.95 -19.44 -21.58
N ILE A 232 27.64 -19.92 -20.53
CA ILE A 232 28.09 -21.31 -20.40
C ILE A 232 26.89 -22.26 -20.33
N THR A 233 25.86 -21.93 -19.56
CA THR A 233 24.64 -22.77 -19.43
C THR A 233 23.92 -22.89 -20.78
N VAL A 234 23.81 -21.80 -21.54
CA VAL A 234 23.21 -21.79 -22.89
C VAL A 234 24.07 -22.64 -23.86
N ALA A 235 25.39 -22.50 -23.80
CA ALA A 235 26.32 -23.29 -24.66
C ALA A 235 26.22 -24.80 -24.38
N LEU A 236 25.92 -25.20 -23.15
CA LEU A 236 25.67 -26.58 -22.74
C LEU A 236 24.25 -27.08 -23.03
N GLY A 237 23.41 -26.29 -23.72
CA GLY A 237 22.07 -26.66 -24.11
C GLY A 237 20.97 -26.31 -23.11
N GLY A 238 21.26 -25.45 -22.11
CA GLY A 238 20.26 -24.96 -21.17
C GLY A 238 19.20 -24.10 -21.88
N SER A 239 17.91 -24.34 -21.55
CA SER A 239 16.82 -23.56 -22.13
C SER A 239 16.78 -22.12 -21.56
N ARG A 240 16.41 -21.16 -22.40
CA ARG A 240 16.23 -19.75 -21.99
C ARG A 240 15.16 -19.61 -20.87
N SER A 241 14.14 -20.45 -20.92
CA SER A 241 13.08 -20.49 -19.90
C SER A 241 13.64 -20.91 -18.54
N SER A 242 14.54 -21.90 -18.48
CA SER A 242 15.16 -22.35 -17.24
C SER A 242 15.99 -21.25 -16.58
N ILE A 243 16.70 -20.46 -17.36
CA ILE A 243 17.52 -19.33 -16.88
C ILE A 243 16.62 -18.23 -16.29
N LEU A 244 15.53 -17.92 -16.98
CA LEU A 244 14.53 -16.94 -16.52
C LEU A 244 13.91 -17.39 -15.19
N THR A 245 13.48 -18.65 -15.11
CA THR A 245 12.86 -19.20 -13.89
C THR A 245 13.82 -19.20 -12.70
N ASP A 246 15.10 -19.53 -12.93
CA ASP A 246 16.11 -19.50 -11.87
C ASP A 246 16.38 -18.08 -11.37
N ALA A 247 16.51 -17.12 -12.26
CA ALA A 247 16.76 -15.73 -11.90
C ALA A 247 15.56 -15.07 -11.18
N VAL A 248 14.33 -15.30 -11.68
CA VAL A 248 13.11 -14.82 -11.01
C VAL A 248 12.92 -15.52 -9.67
N GLY A 249 13.21 -16.81 -9.57
CA GLY A 249 13.15 -17.56 -8.32
C GLY A 249 14.11 -17.00 -7.26
N GLN A 250 15.33 -16.64 -7.64
CA GLN A 250 16.30 -16.02 -6.74
C GLN A 250 15.85 -14.61 -6.31
N ALA A 251 15.35 -13.82 -7.25
CA ALA A 251 14.78 -12.50 -6.96
C ALA A 251 13.63 -12.62 -5.97
N LEU A 252 12.73 -13.59 -6.17
CA LEU A 252 11.61 -13.84 -5.27
C LEU A 252 12.07 -14.15 -3.84
N VAL A 253 13.08 -15.00 -3.65
CA VAL A 253 13.62 -15.31 -2.32
C VAL A 253 14.18 -14.06 -1.64
N VAL A 254 14.98 -13.28 -2.35
CA VAL A 254 15.60 -12.05 -1.83
C VAL A 254 14.52 -11.01 -1.47
N LEU A 255 13.51 -10.83 -2.33
CA LEU A 255 12.40 -9.93 -2.10
C LEU A 255 11.57 -10.37 -0.89
N ILE A 256 11.18 -11.65 -0.80
CA ILE A 256 10.41 -12.14 0.36
C ILE A 256 11.17 -11.91 1.66
N VAL A 257 12.45 -12.24 1.72
CA VAL A 257 13.27 -12.05 2.93
C VAL A 257 13.36 -10.56 3.29
N GLY A 258 13.68 -9.69 2.32
CA GLY A 258 13.84 -8.25 2.54
C GLY A 258 12.52 -7.58 2.93
N ILE A 259 11.42 -7.90 2.23
CA ILE A 259 10.09 -7.35 2.49
C ILE A 259 9.58 -7.82 3.86
N SER A 260 9.69 -9.11 4.16
CA SER A 260 9.25 -9.63 5.46
C SER A 260 10.02 -9.00 6.61
N ALA A 261 11.34 -8.86 6.47
CA ALA A 261 12.17 -8.23 7.48
C ALA A 261 11.83 -6.73 7.64
N GLY A 262 11.60 -6.01 6.53
CA GLY A 262 11.19 -4.59 6.55
C GLY A 262 9.82 -4.39 7.19
N THR A 263 8.84 -5.23 6.85
CA THR A 263 7.50 -5.19 7.46
C THR A 263 7.55 -5.49 8.96
N LEU A 264 8.32 -6.51 9.38
CA LEU A 264 8.52 -6.82 10.79
C LEU A 264 9.19 -5.67 11.54
N LEU A 265 10.15 -5.01 10.92
CA LEU A 265 10.79 -3.83 11.50
C LEU A 265 9.79 -2.68 11.68
N THR A 266 8.90 -2.43 10.70
CA THR A 266 7.84 -1.43 10.81
C THR A 266 6.89 -1.73 11.96
N VAL A 267 6.42 -2.97 12.07
CA VAL A 267 5.54 -3.41 13.17
C VAL A 267 6.24 -3.23 14.52
N GLY A 268 7.52 -3.62 14.62
CA GLY A 268 8.31 -3.44 15.84
C GLY A 268 8.49 -1.99 16.21
N VAL A 269 8.89 -1.16 15.25
CA VAL A 269 9.12 0.29 15.48
C VAL A 269 7.79 1.00 15.82
N GLY A 270 6.69 0.65 15.16
CA GLY A 270 5.36 1.24 15.43
C GLY A 270 4.91 1.06 16.87
N GLY A 271 5.26 -0.06 17.51
CA GLY A 271 4.95 -0.31 18.92
C GLY A 271 5.79 0.51 19.92
N PHE A 272 6.90 1.10 19.49
CA PHE A 272 7.78 1.94 20.34
C PHE A 272 7.53 3.44 20.17
N LEU A 273 6.85 3.85 19.09
CA LEU A 273 6.61 5.27 18.78
C LEU A 273 5.28 5.73 19.40
N GLU A 274 5.23 5.74 20.74
CA GLU A 274 4.08 6.32 21.47
C GLU A 274 3.93 7.80 21.13
N GLY A 275 2.72 8.23 20.77
CA GLY A 275 2.41 9.64 20.44
C GLY A 275 2.48 10.01 18.96
N ILE A 276 2.94 9.11 18.08
CA ILE A 276 2.82 9.30 16.62
C ILE A 276 1.56 8.57 16.13
N PRO A 277 0.65 9.25 15.41
CA PRO A 277 -0.55 8.64 14.89
C PRO A 277 -0.20 7.67 13.75
N MET A 278 0.06 6.43 14.09
CA MET A 278 0.36 5.37 13.13
C MET A 278 -0.67 4.24 13.24
N ASP A 279 -1.38 3.97 12.16
CA ASP A 279 -2.20 2.77 12.06
C ASP A 279 -1.40 1.65 11.39
N VAL A 280 -0.89 0.73 12.22
CA VAL A 280 -0.17 -0.46 11.77
C VAL A 280 -1.18 -1.60 11.63
N SER A 281 -1.96 -1.57 10.57
CA SER A 281 -2.95 -2.59 10.24
C SER A 281 -2.46 -3.55 9.14
N THR A 282 -3.21 -4.61 8.90
CA THR A 282 -2.95 -5.54 7.79
C THR A 282 -2.98 -4.82 6.44
N HIS A 283 -3.85 -3.84 6.27
CA HIS A 283 -3.96 -3.06 5.04
C HIS A 283 -2.74 -2.15 4.81
N THR A 284 -2.26 -1.48 5.85
CA THR A 284 -1.13 -0.54 5.75
C THR A 284 0.22 -1.23 5.60
N THR A 285 0.30 -2.52 5.89
CA THR A 285 1.54 -3.31 5.79
C THR A 285 1.54 -4.28 4.62
N LEU A 286 0.48 -5.08 4.40
CA LEU A 286 0.48 -6.10 3.33
C LEU A 286 0.26 -5.53 1.93
N ILE A 287 -0.54 -4.49 1.77
CA ILE A 287 -0.76 -3.89 0.44
C ILE A 287 0.54 -3.28 -0.10
N PRO A 288 1.26 -2.42 0.65
CA PRO A 288 2.58 -1.94 0.22
C PRO A 288 3.59 -3.06 -0.05
N ALA A 289 3.63 -4.08 0.81
CA ALA A 289 4.50 -5.24 0.64
C ALA A 289 4.21 -5.99 -0.67
N ALA A 290 2.93 -6.20 -1.01
CA ALA A 290 2.52 -6.84 -2.24
C ALA A 290 2.89 -6.01 -3.49
N ILE A 291 2.68 -4.69 -3.44
CA ILE A 291 3.07 -3.77 -4.53
C ILE A 291 4.58 -3.81 -4.75
N LEU A 292 5.38 -3.74 -3.67
CA LEU A 292 6.85 -3.83 -3.76
C LEU A 292 7.32 -5.18 -4.30
N LEU A 293 6.68 -6.28 -3.89
CA LEU A 293 6.97 -7.61 -4.41
C LEU A 293 6.72 -7.68 -5.90
N LEU A 294 5.57 -7.21 -6.37
CA LEU A 294 5.23 -7.18 -7.80
C LEU A 294 6.19 -6.28 -8.59
N ALA A 295 6.48 -5.07 -8.09
CA ALA A 295 7.42 -4.15 -8.72
C ALA A 295 8.83 -4.75 -8.82
N GLY A 296 9.30 -5.39 -7.74
CA GLY A 296 10.60 -6.07 -7.70
C GLY A 296 10.68 -7.26 -8.67
N LEU A 297 9.63 -8.07 -8.75
CA LEU A 297 9.56 -9.19 -9.70
C LEU A 297 9.51 -8.72 -11.16
N LEU A 298 8.77 -7.65 -11.45
CA LEU A 298 8.76 -7.03 -12.77
C LEU A 298 10.15 -6.47 -13.12
N GLY A 299 10.81 -5.77 -12.20
CA GLY A 299 12.18 -5.29 -12.37
C GLY A 299 13.17 -6.41 -12.65
N ALA A 300 13.10 -7.51 -11.88
CA ALA A 300 13.92 -8.70 -12.10
C ALA A 300 13.65 -9.35 -13.46
N GLY A 301 12.39 -9.49 -13.86
CA GLY A 301 12.01 -10.04 -15.16
C GLY A 301 12.51 -9.19 -16.33
N LEU A 302 12.33 -7.87 -16.26
CA LEU A 302 12.80 -6.93 -17.28
C LEU A 302 14.33 -6.90 -17.40
N SER A 303 15.06 -7.06 -16.29
CA SER A 303 16.52 -7.05 -16.27
C SER A 303 17.16 -8.21 -17.06
N ILE A 304 16.43 -9.29 -17.30
CA ILE A 304 16.93 -10.45 -18.05
C ILE A 304 16.78 -10.28 -19.55
N ILE A 305 15.88 -9.42 -20.02
CA ILE A 305 15.62 -9.23 -21.47
C ILE A 305 16.88 -8.88 -22.26
N PRO A 306 17.75 -7.95 -21.83
CA PRO A 306 19.00 -7.65 -22.52
C PRO A 306 19.93 -8.85 -22.58
N VAL A 307 19.97 -9.65 -21.51
CA VAL A 307 20.84 -10.84 -21.38
C VAL A 307 20.45 -11.94 -22.37
N MET A 308 19.15 -12.12 -22.59
CA MET A 308 18.67 -13.10 -23.56
C MET A 308 18.97 -12.75 -25.03
N LYS A 309 19.28 -11.47 -25.31
CA LYS A 309 19.64 -10.98 -26.64
C LYS A 309 21.15 -11.01 -26.92
N VAL A 310 21.98 -11.31 -25.92
CA VAL A 310 23.44 -11.38 -26.10
C VAL A 310 23.81 -12.64 -26.87
N ASP A 311 24.60 -12.45 -27.94
CA ASP A 311 25.20 -13.55 -28.72
C ASP A 311 26.26 -14.27 -27.85
N PRO A 312 26.12 -15.60 -27.61
CA PRO A 312 27.04 -16.35 -26.76
C PRO A 312 28.50 -16.26 -27.26
N ARG A 313 28.72 -16.12 -28.59
CA ARG A 313 30.06 -16.04 -29.17
C ARG A 313 30.78 -14.73 -28.81
N LYS A 314 30.04 -13.61 -28.66
CA LYS A 314 30.62 -12.33 -28.25
C LYS A 314 30.94 -12.28 -26.78
N ALA A 315 30.11 -12.95 -25.93
CA ALA A 315 30.29 -12.96 -24.49
C ALA A 315 31.46 -13.85 -24.02
N MET A 316 31.95 -14.77 -24.83
CA MET A 316 33.13 -15.59 -24.50
C MET A 316 34.46 -14.93 -24.87
N ASN A 317 34.45 -13.89 -25.69
CA ASN A 317 35.66 -13.21 -26.19
C ASN A 317 35.91 -11.84 -25.50
N SER A 318 35.09 -11.44 -24.56
CA SER A 318 35.24 -10.27 -23.70
C SER A 318 35.61 -10.71 -22.27
#